data_a2a2e2b0f263fa43083dc10ef5ee96ba
#
_entry.id   a2a2e2b0f263fa43083dc10ef5ee96ba
#
_cell.length_a   1.000
_cell.length_b   1.000
_cell.length_c   1.000
_cell.angle_alpha   90.00
_cell.angle_beta   90.00
_cell.angle_gamma   90.00
#
_symmetry.space_group_name_H-M   'P 1'
#
loop_
_entity.id
_entity.type
_entity.pdbx_description
1 polymer ?
#
loop_
_entity_poly.entity_id
_entity_poly.type
_entity_poly.pdbx_seq_one_letter_code
_entity_poly.pdbx_strand_id
1 'polypeptide(L)'
;MKISIGVITKDFYSLEPIDEFLENASKHNHKIYSVVIVYSHSCNFQLIKSLREKIKVFLVKINDAPEIKQQLIKMGLPKKNIEILLDCPALKKWGKVPYGLNRNYALIEALLSGSEVLVFIDTDVYPRVLVKEGDEVKGKEIDFIGRHLEYLKKEEVIVTTSDYSGYYIIPPMSFAGIKELFVGLQKEDSYEFLRNSDEHNCLNLDNNKKRKIFETDKILGGNVAIKLSALKALPPFFSTVYNVNGEYILSRGEDTLLGIKLRKSEKKCIDIDTKIFHNTFGNYPVVPDIKKDKSIKDRFYYTCLGWIGRNPFLNWLKGEDVEKIKNRQKKNIIIGSKAVASYLNDERFLVLPEALEISYHNLERVISEYKNTMRAWNNFIAKLDK
;
A
#
# COMPACT_ATOMS: atom_id res chain seq x y z
N MET A 1 8.93 8.55 -22.24
CA MET A 1 8.11 8.63 -21.02
C MET A 1 9.05 8.83 -19.83
N LYS A 2 8.82 9.85 -19.00
CA LYS A 2 9.61 10.09 -17.78
C LYS A 2 9.05 9.26 -16.64
N ILE A 3 9.74 8.19 -16.29
CA ILE A 3 9.32 7.21 -15.29
C ILE A 3 10.07 7.48 -13.99
N SER A 4 9.35 7.63 -12.89
CA SER A 4 9.94 7.74 -11.56
C SER A 4 9.56 6.55 -10.69
N ILE A 5 10.49 6.12 -9.84
CA ILE A 5 10.24 5.13 -8.80
C ILE A 5 9.90 5.87 -7.50
N GLY A 6 8.80 5.50 -6.84
CA GLY A 6 8.36 6.04 -5.58
C GLY A 6 8.53 5.05 -4.44
N VAL A 7 9.24 5.45 -3.39
CA VAL A 7 9.45 4.66 -2.17
C VAL A 7 8.92 5.44 -0.98
N ILE A 8 8.08 4.79 -0.17
CA ILE A 8 7.62 5.37 1.10
C ILE A 8 8.15 4.50 2.26
N THR A 9 8.71 5.13 3.26
CA THR A 9 9.27 4.41 4.41
C THR A 9 9.19 5.20 5.70
N LYS A 10 9.25 4.53 6.83
CA LYS A 10 9.46 5.19 8.12
C LYS A 10 10.91 5.62 8.25
N ASP A 11 11.81 4.68 8.01
CA ASP A 11 13.26 4.83 8.16
C ASP A 11 13.94 4.33 6.89
N PHE A 12 14.90 5.09 6.35
CA PHE A 12 15.60 4.74 5.12
C PHE A 12 17.04 4.34 5.40
N TYR A 13 17.34 3.02 5.35
CA TYR A 13 18.64 2.44 5.69
C TYR A 13 19.17 1.41 4.69
N SER A 14 18.46 1.14 3.58
CA SER A 14 18.93 0.22 2.54
C SER A 14 18.63 0.78 1.15
N LEU A 15 19.58 0.56 0.22
CA LEU A 15 19.38 0.82 -1.20
C LEU A 15 19.02 -0.44 -1.98
N GLU A 16 19.19 -1.61 -1.39
CA GLU A 16 19.12 -2.89 -2.10
C GLU A 16 17.90 -3.04 -3.02
N PRO A 17 16.64 -2.81 -2.57
CA PRO A 17 15.51 -2.91 -3.48
C PRO A 17 15.58 -1.87 -4.61
N ILE A 18 15.97 -0.63 -4.32
CA ILE A 18 16.05 0.44 -5.32
C ILE A 18 17.10 0.09 -6.38
N ASP A 19 18.29 -0.34 -5.96
CA ASP A 19 19.37 -0.71 -6.86
C ASP A 19 18.95 -1.89 -7.76
N GLU A 20 18.29 -2.92 -7.22
CA GLU A 20 17.76 -4.03 -8.02
C GLU A 20 16.73 -3.57 -9.08
N PHE A 21 15.84 -2.63 -8.75
CA PHE A 21 14.90 -2.08 -9.73
C PHE A 21 15.58 -1.22 -10.79
N LEU A 22 16.60 -0.46 -10.43
CA LEU A 22 17.38 0.33 -11.40
C LEU A 22 18.17 -0.57 -12.34
N GLU A 23 18.80 -1.61 -11.83
CA GLU A 23 19.51 -2.62 -12.62
C GLU A 23 18.57 -3.38 -13.55
N ASN A 24 17.41 -3.83 -13.04
CA ASN A 24 16.37 -4.48 -13.83
C ASN A 24 15.88 -3.58 -14.96
N ALA A 25 15.56 -2.32 -14.65
CA ALA A 25 15.14 -1.36 -15.66
C ALA A 25 16.21 -1.18 -16.75
N SER A 26 17.48 -1.06 -16.36
CA SER A 26 18.60 -0.91 -17.30
C SER A 26 18.76 -2.14 -18.19
N LYS A 27 18.71 -3.35 -17.66
CA LYS A 27 18.79 -4.61 -18.42
C LYS A 27 17.70 -4.73 -19.48
N HIS A 28 16.50 -4.21 -19.17
CA HIS A 28 15.36 -4.22 -20.09
C HIS A 28 15.22 -2.93 -20.92
N ASN A 29 16.27 -2.11 -20.98
CA ASN A 29 16.34 -0.86 -21.75
C ASN A 29 15.31 0.20 -21.34
N HIS A 30 14.90 0.23 -20.09
CA HIS A 30 14.04 1.27 -19.54
C HIS A 30 14.89 2.32 -18.84
N LYS A 31 14.70 3.59 -19.20
CA LYS A 31 15.37 4.71 -18.56
C LYS A 31 14.51 5.26 -17.44
N ILE A 32 14.97 5.08 -16.21
CA ILE A 32 14.34 5.73 -15.04
C ILE A 32 14.78 7.19 -14.99
N TYR A 33 13.82 8.09 -14.81
CA TYR A 33 14.05 9.54 -14.75
C TYR A 33 14.52 9.98 -13.37
N SER A 34 13.87 9.46 -12.31
CA SER A 34 14.22 9.81 -10.93
C SER A 34 13.71 8.78 -9.93
N VAL A 35 14.20 8.88 -8.71
CA VAL A 35 13.66 8.17 -7.53
C VAL A 35 13.11 9.21 -6.55
N VAL A 36 11.88 9.03 -6.10
CA VAL A 36 11.21 9.84 -5.07
C VAL A 36 11.16 9.02 -3.79
N ILE A 37 11.88 9.46 -2.76
CA ILE A 37 11.93 8.80 -1.45
C ILE A 37 11.22 9.67 -0.43
N VAL A 38 10.12 9.18 0.13
CA VAL A 38 9.37 9.82 1.20
C VAL A 38 9.62 9.08 2.51
N TYR A 39 10.13 9.78 3.52
CA TYR A 39 10.42 9.20 4.82
C TYR A 39 9.86 10.05 5.97
N SER A 40 9.64 9.44 7.13
CA SER A 40 9.00 10.13 8.24
C SER A 40 9.88 10.33 9.47
N HIS A 41 10.85 9.45 9.75
CA HIS A 41 11.68 9.51 10.96
C HIS A 41 13.15 9.71 10.62
N SER A 42 13.83 8.73 10.11
CA SER A 42 15.28 8.77 9.90
C SER A 42 15.69 8.37 8.49
N CYS A 43 16.83 8.90 8.06
CA CYS A 43 17.39 8.63 6.74
C CYS A 43 18.91 8.58 6.83
N ASN A 44 19.52 7.56 6.20
CA ASN A 44 20.95 7.51 6.01
C ASN A 44 21.34 8.36 4.79
N PHE A 45 21.83 9.58 5.04
CA PHE A 45 22.20 10.53 3.99
C PHE A 45 23.39 10.10 3.14
N GLN A 46 24.27 9.20 3.63
CA GLN A 46 25.36 8.65 2.83
C GLN A 46 24.82 7.76 1.71
N LEU A 47 23.80 6.94 1.99
CA LEU A 47 23.11 6.15 0.97
C LEU A 47 22.45 7.05 -0.08
N ILE A 48 21.82 8.15 0.35
CA ILE A 48 21.22 9.12 -0.58
C ILE A 48 22.28 9.77 -1.47
N LYS A 49 23.46 10.11 -0.92
CA LYS A 49 24.58 10.64 -1.70
C LYS A 49 25.03 9.65 -2.77
N SER A 50 25.25 8.40 -2.40
CA SER A 50 25.62 7.33 -3.33
C SER A 50 24.56 7.11 -4.42
N LEU A 51 23.27 7.14 -4.06
CA LEU A 51 22.18 7.01 -5.03
C LEU A 51 22.14 8.19 -6.01
N ARG A 52 22.44 9.42 -5.55
CA ARG A 52 22.50 10.62 -6.40
C ARG A 52 23.60 10.60 -7.43
N GLU A 53 24.66 9.80 -7.23
CA GLU A 53 25.70 9.56 -8.23
C GLU A 53 25.20 8.73 -9.41
N LYS A 54 24.15 7.91 -9.19
CA LYS A 54 23.57 7.02 -10.19
C LYS A 54 22.35 7.65 -10.89
N ILE A 55 21.53 8.39 -10.14
CA ILE A 55 20.23 8.86 -10.61
C ILE A 55 19.79 10.13 -9.87
N LYS A 56 18.88 10.90 -10.47
CA LYS A 56 18.22 12.02 -9.80
C LYS A 56 17.34 11.54 -8.65
N VAL A 57 17.55 12.08 -7.43
CA VAL A 57 16.82 11.69 -6.22
C VAL A 57 16.13 12.89 -5.60
N PHE A 58 14.81 12.77 -5.43
CA PHE A 58 13.98 13.67 -4.64
C PHE A 58 13.76 13.03 -3.26
N LEU A 59 14.37 13.63 -2.25
CA LEU A 59 14.26 13.18 -0.87
C LEU A 59 13.31 14.08 -0.11
N VAL A 60 12.20 13.51 0.36
CA VAL A 60 11.10 14.25 0.99
C VAL A 60 10.88 13.75 2.40
N LYS A 61 10.99 14.65 3.38
CA LYS A 61 10.67 14.36 4.78
C LYS A 61 9.26 14.85 5.12
N ILE A 62 8.45 14.00 5.72
CA ILE A 62 7.10 14.35 6.16
C ILE A 62 7.15 15.49 7.18
N ASN A 63 6.29 16.50 7.04
CA ASN A 63 6.25 17.76 7.79
C ASN A 63 7.45 18.69 7.58
N ASP A 64 8.43 18.32 6.76
CA ASP A 64 9.65 19.11 6.50
C ASP A 64 10.00 19.03 5.00
N ALA A 65 9.14 19.59 4.16
CA ALA A 65 9.26 19.61 2.71
C ALA A 65 9.07 21.06 2.19
N PRO A 66 10.01 21.96 2.48
CA PRO A 66 9.88 23.39 2.15
C PRO A 66 9.80 23.63 0.64
N GLU A 67 10.52 22.83 -0.17
CA GLU A 67 10.52 22.98 -1.63
C GLU A 67 9.14 22.69 -2.22
N ILE A 68 8.50 21.60 -1.83
CA ILE A 68 7.12 21.27 -2.24
C ILE A 68 6.19 22.40 -1.81
N LYS A 69 6.26 22.81 -0.56
CA LYS A 69 5.40 23.87 -0.01
C LYS A 69 5.53 25.18 -0.78
N GLN A 70 6.76 25.60 -1.08
CA GLN A 70 7.02 26.81 -1.86
C GLN A 70 6.46 26.71 -3.29
N GLN A 71 6.61 25.55 -3.93
CA GLN A 71 6.05 25.36 -5.27
C GLN A 71 4.52 25.43 -5.26
N LEU A 72 3.84 24.80 -4.30
CA LEU A 72 2.39 24.87 -4.15
C LEU A 72 1.91 26.32 -3.88
N ILE A 73 2.67 27.09 -3.08
CA ILE A 73 2.38 28.52 -2.86
C ILE A 73 2.51 29.32 -4.17
N LYS A 74 3.60 29.11 -4.93
CA LYS A 74 3.82 29.76 -6.23
C LYS A 74 2.72 29.44 -7.24
N MET A 75 2.16 28.22 -7.21
CA MET A 75 1.01 27.82 -8.02
C MET A 75 -0.30 28.48 -7.55
N GLY A 76 -0.30 29.22 -6.46
CA GLY A 76 -1.47 29.89 -5.89
C GLY A 76 -2.45 28.93 -5.21
N LEU A 77 -1.94 27.83 -4.63
CA LEU A 77 -2.78 26.95 -3.81
C LEU A 77 -3.06 27.61 -2.45
N PRO A 78 -4.33 27.66 -1.97
CA PRO A 78 -4.67 28.24 -0.67
C PRO A 78 -3.91 27.54 0.47
N LYS A 79 -3.45 28.31 1.47
CA LYS A 79 -2.69 27.82 2.62
C LYS A 79 -3.36 26.63 3.31
N LYS A 80 -4.68 26.70 3.53
CA LYS A 80 -5.47 25.61 4.13
C LYS A 80 -5.40 24.30 3.32
N ASN A 81 -5.36 24.39 1.98
CA ASN A 81 -5.23 23.20 1.14
C ASN A 81 -3.83 22.61 1.24
N ILE A 82 -2.80 23.43 1.30
CA ILE A 82 -1.41 23.02 1.50
C ILE A 82 -1.28 22.29 2.85
N GLU A 83 -1.84 22.83 3.91
CA GLU A 83 -1.87 22.19 5.23
C GLU A 83 -2.56 20.84 5.20
N ILE A 84 -3.72 20.71 4.54
CA ILE A 84 -4.44 19.43 4.40
C ILE A 84 -3.61 18.39 3.63
N LEU A 85 -2.87 18.81 2.60
CA LEU A 85 -2.10 17.91 1.74
C LEU A 85 -0.74 17.52 2.33
N LEU A 86 -0.12 18.41 3.13
CA LEU A 86 1.26 18.23 3.57
C LEU A 86 1.43 18.11 5.10
N ASP A 87 0.53 18.65 5.92
CA ASP A 87 0.73 18.58 7.36
C ASP A 87 0.25 17.25 7.93
N CYS A 88 1.06 16.66 8.80
CA CYS A 88 0.76 15.44 9.52
C CYS A 88 0.78 15.70 11.04
N PRO A 89 -0.34 16.18 11.62
CA PRO A 89 -0.43 16.36 13.08
C PRO A 89 -0.20 15.06 13.85
N ALA A 90 -0.59 13.93 13.28
CA ALA A 90 -0.42 12.61 13.88
C ALA A 90 1.05 12.23 14.08
N LEU A 91 1.95 12.64 13.15
CA LEU A 91 3.39 12.45 13.32
C LEU A 91 3.91 13.21 14.54
N LYS A 92 3.52 14.49 14.66
CA LYS A 92 3.97 15.36 15.77
C LYS A 92 3.47 14.89 17.13
N LYS A 93 2.22 14.43 17.18
CA LYS A 93 1.56 14.06 18.44
C LYS A 93 1.82 12.61 18.86
N TRP A 94 1.90 11.69 17.89
CA TRP A 94 1.85 10.24 18.16
C TRP A 94 2.93 9.44 17.41
N GLY A 95 3.81 10.10 16.65
CA GLY A 95 4.83 9.41 15.84
C GLY A 95 4.23 8.54 14.72
N LYS A 96 3.01 8.81 14.29
CA LYS A 96 2.29 8.00 13.29
C LYS A 96 2.04 8.81 12.02
N VAL A 97 2.31 8.22 10.86
CA VAL A 97 2.01 8.84 9.56
C VAL A 97 1.05 7.95 8.79
N PRO A 98 -0.15 8.45 8.43
CA PRO A 98 -1.07 7.72 7.58
C PRO A 98 -0.43 7.34 6.24
N TYR A 99 -0.58 6.08 5.82
CA TYR A 99 0.02 5.57 4.57
C TYR A 99 -0.41 6.37 3.34
N GLY A 100 -1.68 6.78 3.28
CA GLY A 100 -2.20 7.61 2.20
C GLY A 100 -1.49 8.95 2.08
N LEU A 101 -1.14 9.58 3.20
CA LEU A 101 -0.40 10.83 3.20
C LEU A 101 1.01 10.64 2.61
N ASN A 102 1.74 9.60 3.02
CA ASN A 102 3.06 9.28 2.47
C ASN A 102 3.02 9.14 0.94
N ARG A 103 2.01 8.40 0.41
CA ARG A 103 1.86 8.22 -1.04
C ARG A 103 1.49 9.51 -1.75
N ASN A 104 0.65 10.35 -1.14
CA ASN A 104 0.29 11.65 -1.71
C ASN A 104 1.52 12.58 -1.80
N TYR A 105 2.42 12.56 -0.81
CA TYR A 105 3.68 13.29 -0.91
C TYR A 105 4.51 12.84 -2.11
N ALA A 106 4.63 11.54 -2.34
CA ALA A 106 5.37 11.01 -3.49
C ALA A 106 4.69 11.37 -4.82
N LEU A 107 3.35 11.33 -4.89
CA LEU A 107 2.60 11.76 -6.06
C LEU A 107 2.80 13.25 -6.36
N ILE A 108 2.68 14.11 -5.35
CA ILE A 108 2.87 15.56 -5.50
C ILE A 108 4.29 15.86 -5.99
N GLU A 109 5.32 15.26 -5.37
CA GLU A 109 6.71 15.47 -5.79
C GLU A 109 6.96 14.98 -7.22
N ALA A 110 6.47 13.79 -7.57
CA ALA A 110 6.62 13.24 -8.92
C ALA A 110 5.99 14.15 -9.98
N LEU A 111 4.84 14.75 -9.66
CA LEU A 111 4.17 15.72 -10.53
C LEU A 111 4.97 17.00 -10.69
N LEU A 112 5.35 17.61 -9.58
CA LEU A 112 6.11 18.88 -9.56
C LEU A 112 7.46 18.72 -10.26
N SER A 113 8.05 17.51 -10.23
CA SER A 113 9.29 17.17 -10.93
C SER A 113 9.12 16.86 -12.42
N GLY A 114 7.87 16.80 -12.92
CA GLY A 114 7.56 16.54 -14.32
C GLY A 114 7.64 15.07 -14.73
N SER A 115 7.42 14.15 -13.80
CA SER A 115 7.27 12.72 -14.10
C SER A 115 5.96 12.45 -14.84
N GLU A 116 5.97 11.47 -15.74
CA GLU A 116 4.76 11.05 -16.50
C GLU A 116 4.14 9.78 -15.92
N VAL A 117 4.99 8.93 -15.31
CA VAL A 117 4.59 7.71 -14.64
C VAL A 117 5.32 7.63 -13.29
N LEU A 118 4.59 7.29 -12.24
CA LEU A 118 5.15 6.94 -10.93
C LEU A 118 4.90 5.48 -10.64
N VAL A 119 5.97 4.74 -10.36
CA VAL A 119 5.93 3.33 -9.99
C VAL A 119 6.27 3.22 -8.51
N PHE A 120 5.31 2.82 -7.68
CA PHE A 120 5.56 2.57 -6.27
C PHE A 120 6.13 1.18 -6.05
N ILE A 121 7.17 1.10 -5.24
CA ILE A 121 7.73 -0.13 -4.70
C ILE A 121 7.84 -0.04 -3.18
N ASP A 122 7.65 -1.15 -2.49
CA ASP A 122 7.95 -1.26 -1.07
C ASP A 122 9.43 -1.66 -0.87
N THR A 123 9.96 -1.44 0.32
CA THR A 123 11.37 -1.69 0.65
C THR A 123 11.72 -3.18 0.82
N ASP A 124 10.78 -4.07 0.62
CA ASP A 124 10.89 -5.52 0.70
C ASP A 124 10.34 -6.24 -0.56
N VAL A 125 10.21 -5.50 -1.68
CA VAL A 125 9.78 -6.01 -2.98
C VAL A 125 10.95 -6.02 -3.96
N TYR A 126 11.02 -7.04 -4.82
CA TYR A 126 12.13 -7.27 -5.75
C TYR A 126 11.64 -7.61 -7.17
N PRO A 127 12.30 -7.16 -8.27
CA PRO A 127 11.84 -7.30 -9.66
C PRO A 127 12.05 -8.72 -10.22
N ARG A 128 11.59 -9.71 -9.47
CA ARG A 128 11.62 -11.13 -9.80
C ARG A 128 10.33 -11.79 -9.38
N VAL A 129 10.04 -12.95 -9.93
CA VAL A 129 8.94 -13.81 -9.51
C VAL A 129 9.49 -15.12 -8.98
N LEU A 130 8.89 -15.67 -7.93
CA LEU A 130 9.22 -17.01 -7.49
C LEU A 130 8.54 -18.03 -8.40
N VAL A 131 9.33 -18.95 -8.92
CA VAL A 131 8.86 -20.06 -9.76
C VAL A 131 9.24 -21.38 -9.11
N LYS A 132 8.33 -22.35 -9.18
CA LYS A 132 8.59 -23.70 -8.73
C LYS A 132 8.92 -24.57 -9.95
N GLU A 133 10.10 -25.17 -9.92
CA GLU A 133 10.61 -26.12 -10.93
C GLU A 133 10.90 -27.44 -10.22
N GLY A 134 10.01 -28.41 -10.33
CA GLY A 134 10.03 -29.62 -9.50
C GLY A 134 9.86 -29.26 -8.02
N ASP A 135 10.80 -29.65 -7.18
CA ASP A 135 10.81 -29.34 -5.73
C ASP A 135 11.59 -28.05 -5.38
N GLU A 136 12.24 -27.43 -6.36
CA GLU A 136 13.03 -26.22 -6.14
C GLU A 136 12.20 -24.96 -6.40
N VAL A 137 12.43 -23.93 -5.56
CA VAL A 137 11.89 -22.59 -5.76
C VAL A 137 13.02 -21.65 -6.12
N LYS A 138 12.90 -21.01 -7.30
CA LYS A 138 13.91 -20.08 -7.83
C LYS A 138 13.29 -18.69 -8.08
N GLY A 139 14.10 -17.66 -7.88
CA GLY A 139 13.76 -16.30 -8.32
C GLY A 139 14.04 -16.15 -9.82
N LYS A 140 13.02 -15.86 -10.62
CA LYS A 140 13.15 -15.54 -12.04
C LYS A 140 12.96 -14.04 -12.24
N GLU A 141 13.96 -13.39 -12.82
CA GLU A 141 13.90 -11.97 -13.15
C GLU A 141 12.78 -11.72 -14.20
N ILE A 142 12.10 -10.59 -14.07
CA ILE A 142 11.02 -10.16 -14.97
C ILE A 142 11.29 -8.73 -15.44
N ASP A 143 10.80 -8.36 -16.62
CA ASP A 143 10.74 -6.97 -17.07
C ASP A 143 9.61 -6.24 -16.32
N PHE A 144 9.89 -5.82 -15.09
CA PHE A 144 8.88 -5.22 -14.21
C PHE A 144 8.32 -3.92 -14.78
N ILE A 145 9.20 -3.00 -15.15
CA ILE A 145 8.80 -1.68 -15.67
C ILE A 145 8.08 -1.84 -17.01
N GLY A 146 8.62 -2.63 -17.93
CA GLY A 146 8.02 -2.84 -19.24
C GLY A 146 6.62 -3.44 -19.17
N ARG A 147 6.40 -4.38 -18.24
CA ARG A 147 5.06 -4.96 -18.03
C ARG A 147 4.02 -3.94 -17.59
N HIS A 148 4.35 -3.05 -16.68
CA HIS A 148 3.46 -1.95 -16.30
C HIS A 148 3.21 -0.99 -17.49
N LEU A 149 4.27 -0.61 -18.19
CA LEU A 149 4.18 0.36 -19.30
C LEU A 149 3.38 -0.18 -20.49
N GLU A 150 3.43 -1.48 -20.75
CA GLU A 150 2.67 -2.12 -21.84
C GLU A 150 1.17 -1.80 -21.73
N TYR A 151 0.62 -1.87 -20.51
CA TYR A 151 -0.80 -1.60 -20.27
C TYR A 151 -1.12 -0.12 -20.07
N LEU A 152 -0.21 0.64 -19.46
CA LEU A 152 -0.39 2.09 -19.29
C LEU A 152 -0.38 2.87 -20.61
N LYS A 153 0.07 2.28 -21.74
CA LYS A 153 -0.05 2.88 -23.07
C LYS A 153 -1.50 3.01 -23.51
N LYS A 154 -2.41 2.17 -23.03
CA LYS A 154 -3.84 2.26 -23.33
C LYS A 154 -4.42 3.51 -22.68
N GLU A 155 -5.28 4.24 -23.39
CA GLU A 155 -5.79 5.54 -22.93
C GLU A 155 -6.65 5.40 -21.66
N GLU A 156 -7.49 4.38 -21.63
CA GLU A 156 -8.40 4.11 -20.50
C GLU A 156 -7.68 3.61 -19.25
N VAL A 157 -6.46 3.04 -19.37
CA VAL A 157 -5.70 2.49 -18.26
C VAL A 157 -4.85 3.57 -17.61
N ILE A 158 -5.13 3.87 -16.34
CA ILE A 158 -4.41 4.89 -15.59
C ILE A 158 -3.61 4.33 -14.40
N VAL A 159 -3.97 3.12 -13.97
CA VAL A 159 -3.26 2.39 -12.91
C VAL A 159 -3.06 0.96 -13.35
N THR A 160 -1.88 0.42 -13.09
CA THR A 160 -1.58 -1.00 -13.20
C THR A 160 -1.02 -1.52 -11.91
N THR A 161 -1.38 -2.72 -11.52
CA THR A 161 -0.90 -3.44 -10.35
C THR A 161 -0.64 -4.88 -10.71
N SER A 162 0.05 -5.63 -9.86
CA SER A 162 0.14 -7.08 -10.00
C SER A 162 0.12 -7.76 -8.64
N ASP A 163 0.08 -9.08 -8.62
CA ASP A 163 0.07 -9.84 -7.37
C ASP A 163 1.50 -10.10 -6.87
N TYR A 164 1.62 -10.61 -5.65
CA TYR A 164 2.90 -10.99 -5.05
C TYR A 164 3.17 -12.48 -5.16
N SER A 165 4.43 -12.86 -5.34
CA SER A 165 4.99 -14.16 -5.01
C SER A 165 5.77 -14.09 -3.70
N GLY A 166 5.94 -15.19 -2.99
CA GLY A 166 6.48 -15.23 -1.64
C GLY A 166 5.38 -15.21 -0.57
N TYR A 167 5.77 -15.09 0.70
CA TYR A 167 4.79 -15.03 1.78
C TYR A 167 4.05 -13.69 1.77
N TYR A 168 2.74 -13.79 1.94
CA TYR A 168 1.87 -12.63 2.04
C TYR A 168 2.08 -11.92 3.40
N ILE A 169 1.46 -10.75 3.58
CA ILE A 169 1.54 -9.95 4.81
C ILE A 169 1.12 -10.72 6.09
N ILE A 170 0.43 -11.84 5.91
CA ILE A 170 0.01 -12.75 6.98
C ILE A 170 0.86 -14.01 6.87
N PRO A 171 1.56 -14.43 7.95
CA PRO A 171 2.32 -15.66 7.94
C PRO A 171 1.38 -16.88 7.84
N PRO A 172 1.86 -18.01 7.30
CA PRO A 172 1.11 -19.26 7.30
C PRO A 172 0.67 -19.62 8.73
N MET A 173 -0.64 -19.83 8.92
CA MET A 173 -1.21 -20.24 10.20
C MET A 173 -2.54 -20.97 10.00
N SER A 174 -2.87 -21.87 10.92
CA SER A 174 -4.14 -22.58 10.92
C SER A 174 -4.62 -22.84 12.35
N PHE A 175 -5.86 -22.48 12.66
CA PHE A 175 -6.51 -22.69 13.96
C PHE A 175 -8.03 -22.64 13.83
N ALA A 176 -8.74 -23.28 14.78
CA ALA A 176 -10.20 -23.19 14.82
C ALA A 176 -10.63 -21.72 15.06
N GLY A 177 -11.55 -21.20 14.25
CA GLY A 177 -12.00 -19.80 14.31
C GLY A 177 -11.22 -18.82 13.44
N ILE A 178 -10.21 -19.28 12.67
CA ILE A 178 -9.48 -18.43 11.73
C ILE A 178 -10.39 -17.85 10.64
N LYS A 179 -11.34 -18.60 10.13
CA LYS A 179 -12.31 -18.15 9.14
C LYS A 179 -13.16 -17.00 9.69
N GLU A 180 -13.68 -17.18 10.91
CA GLU A 180 -14.44 -16.15 11.61
C GLU A 180 -13.61 -14.88 11.81
N LEU A 181 -12.33 -15.00 12.19
CA LEU A 181 -11.43 -13.86 12.29
C LEU A 181 -11.38 -13.08 10.96
N PHE A 182 -11.11 -13.77 9.85
CA PHE A 182 -10.95 -13.09 8.56
C PHE A 182 -12.28 -12.54 8.00
N VAL A 183 -13.41 -13.21 8.24
CA VAL A 183 -14.74 -12.66 7.94
C VAL A 183 -15.00 -11.39 8.76
N GLY A 184 -14.66 -11.40 10.05
CA GLY A 184 -14.78 -10.23 10.92
C GLY A 184 -13.88 -9.07 10.50
N LEU A 185 -12.71 -9.36 9.93
CA LEU A 185 -11.77 -8.37 9.39
C LEU A 185 -12.12 -7.91 7.96
N GLN A 186 -13.14 -8.47 7.30
CA GLN A 186 -13.42 -8.30 5.86
C GLN A 186 -12.18 -8.60 4.98
N LYS A 187 -11.56 -9.74 5.25
CA LYS A 187 -10.36 -10.23 4.59
C LYS A 187 -10.49 -11.70 4.19
N GLU A 188 -11.66 -12.05 3.66
CA GLU A 188 -11.95 -13.38 3.16
C GLU A 188 -10.99 -13.81 2.05
N ASP A 189 -10.54 -12.87 1.19
CA ASP A 189 -9.51 -13.09 0.19
C ASP A 189 -8.17 -13.53 0.81
N SER A 190 -7.79 -12.95 1.94
CA SER A 190 -6.59 -13.35 2.66
C SER A 190 -6.71 -14.73 3.32
N TYR A 191 -7.90 -15.11 3.75
CA TYR A 191 -8.16 -16.45 4.24
C TYR A 191 -8.02 -17.50 3.12
N GLU A 192 -8.59 -17.24 1.94
CA GLU A 192 -8.41 -18.12 0.77
C GLU A 192 -6.93 -18.21 0.35
N PHE A 193 -6.20 -17.09 0.41
CA PHE A 193 -4.75 -17.10 0.17
C PHE A 193 -4.02 -18.02 1.16
N LEU A 194 -4.34 -17.95 2.45
CA LEU A 194 -3.71 -18.83 3.46
C LEU A 194 -4.02 -20.31 3.24
N ARG A 195 -5.23 -20.65 2.81
CA ARG A 195 -5.62 -22.03 2.51
C ARG A 195 -4.86 -22.61 1.33
N ASN A 196 -4.57 -21.77 0.34
CA ASN A 196 -3.95 -22.16 -0.93
C ASN A 196 -2.50 -21.64 -1.02
N SER A 197 -1.81 -21.51 0.12
CA SER A 197 -0.50 -20.84 0.21
C SER A 197 0.55 -21.48 -0.70
N ASP A 198 0.53 -22.80 -0.89
CA ASP A 198 1.47 -23.51 -1.77
C ASP A 198 1.28 -23.17 -3.25
N GLU A 199 0.03 -22.83 -3.65
CA GLU A 199 -0.27 -22.42 -5.03
C GLU A 199 0.01 -20.94 -5.28
N HIS A 200 -0.10 -20.09 -4.25
CA HIS A 200 -0.01 -18.65 -4.38
C HIS A 200 1.40 -18.10 -4.15
N ASN A 201 2.23 -18.79 -3.37
CA ASN A 201 3.58 -18.33 -3.05
C ASN A 201 4.54 -18.35 -4.24
N CYS A 202 4.33 -19.26 -5.19
CA CYS A 202 5.12 -19.42 -6.40
C CYS A 202 4.24 -19.50 -7.64
N LEU A 203 4.82 -19.18 -8.82
CA LEU A 203 4.23 -19.61 -10.09
C LEU A 203 4.67 -21.07 -10.35
N ASN A 204 3.73 -21.93 -10.63
CA ASN A 204 4.04 -23.28 -11.10
C ASN A 204 4.21 -23.24 -12.63
N LEU A 205 5.43 -23.44 -13.11
CA LEU A 205 5.75 -23.43 -14.55
C LEU A 205 5.18 -24.66 -15.27
N ASP A 206 4.97 -25.78 -14.57
CA ASP A 206 4.47 -27.02 -15.17
C ASP A 206 3.02 -26.90 -15.66
N ASN A 207 2.27 -25.93 -15.13
CA ASN A 207 0.86 -25.74 -15.47
C ASN A 207 0.58 -24.81 -16.67
N ASN A 208 1.57 -24.28 -17.36
CA ASN A 208 1.45 -23.42 -18.58
C ASN A 208 0.31 -22.37 -18.54
N LYS A 209 -0.28 -22.12 -17.36
CA LYS A 209 -1.37 -21.16 -17.16
C LYS A 209 -0.76 -19.78 -17.03
N LYS A 210 -0.74 -19.03 -18.13
CA LYS A 210 -0.50 -17.59 -18.07
C LYS A 210 -1.50 -16.97 -17.12
N ARG A 211 -1.00 -16.11 -16.20
CA ARG A 211 -1.87 -15.31 -15.34
C ARG A 211 -2.76 -14.44 -16.22
N LYS A 212 -4.05 -14.41 -15.91
CA LYS A 212 -5.02 -13.63 -16.68
C LYS A 212 -4.91 -12.15 -16.29
N ILE A 213 -5.06 -11.29 -17.29
CA ILE A 213 -5.19 -9.85 -17.12
C ILE A 213 -6.66 -9.55 -16.89
N PHE A 214 -6.97 -8.71 -15.91
CA PHE A 214 -8.34 -8.29 -15.63
C PHE A 214 -8.40 -6.90 -15.01
N GLU A 215 -9.53 -6.25 -15.17
CA GLU A 215 -9.83 -5.01 -14.47
C GLU A 215 -10.05 -5.31 -12.97
N THR A 216 -9.44 -4.50 -12.10
CA THR A 216 -9.45 -4.75 -10.66
C THR A 216 -9.64 -3.46 -9.87
N ASP A 217 -10.22 -3.60 -8.67
CA ASP A 217 -10.17 -2.59 -7.62
C ASP A 217 -9.17 -2.94 -6.50
N LYS A 218 -8.51 -4.11 -6.63
CA LYS A 218 -7.45 -4.54 -5.71
C LYS A 218 -6.11 -3.99 -6.16
N ILE A 219 -5.72 -2.85 -5.61
CA ILE A 219 -4.39 -2.26 -5.82
C ILE A 219 -3.46 -2.73 -4.70
N LEU A 220 -2.23 -3.10 -5.05
CA LEU A 220 -1.18 -3.45 -4.09
C LEU A 220 -0.15 -2.32 -4.06
N GLY A 221 -0.11 -1.59 -2.97
CA GLY A 221 0.62 -0.32 -2.86
C GLY A 221 2.12 -0.39 -3.16
N GLY A 222 2.80 -1.50 -2.84
CA GLY A 222 4.21 -1.72 -3.17
C GLY A 222 4.46 -2.32 -4.55
N ASN A 223 3.43 -2.38 -5.40
CA ASN A 223 3.48 -2.93 -6.75
C ASN A 223 2.41 -2.27 -7.61
N VAL A 224 2.55 -0.98 -7.84
CA VAL A 224 1.58 -0.19 -8.60
C VAL A 224 2.28 0.88 -9.43
N ALA A 225 1.88 1.01 -10.69
CA ALA A 225 2.30 2.11 -11.55
C ALA A 225 1.10 2.99 -11.92
N ILE A 226 1.31 4.30 -11.86
CA ILE A 226 0.28 5.33 -12.04
C ILE A 226 0.67 6.26 -13.16
N LYS A 227 -0.23 6.44 -14.14
CA LYS A 227 -0.11 7.42 -15.22
C LYS A 227 -0.45 8.81 -14.69
N LEU A 228 0.55 9.66 -14.50
CA LEU A 228 0.37 10.97 -13.87
C LEU A 228 -0.36 11.98 -14.76
N SER A 229 -0.32 11.82 -16.09
CA SER A 229 -1.12 12.64 -17.01
C SER A 229 -2.64 12.46 -16.85
N ALA A 230 -3.07 11.37 -16.20
CA ALA A 230 -4.48 11.08 -15.96
C ALA A 230 -4.97 11.50 -14.56
N LEU A 231 -4.21 12.33 -13.88
CA LEU A 231 -4.45 12.73 -12.48
C LEU A 231 -5.78 13.41 -12.21
N LYS A 232 -6.39 14.06 -13.22
CA LYS A 232 -7.75 14.60 -13.07
C LYS A 232 -8.78 13.54 -12.68
N ALA A 233 -8.53 12.29 -13.08
CA ALA A 233 -9.37 11.15 -12.74
C ALA A 233 -8.90 10.41 -11.48
N LEU A 234 -7.71 10.70 -10.95
CA LEU A 234 -7.12 10.00 -9.82
C LEU A 234 -7.48 10.71 -8.50
N PRO A 235 -8.21 10.06 -7.59
CA PRO A 235 -8.38 10.57 -6.23
C PRO A 235 -7.07 10.45 -5.44
N PRO A 236 -6.90 11.22 -4.35
CA PRO A 236 -5.77 11.02 -3.45
C PRO A 236 -5.86 9.67 -2.75
N PHE A 237 -4.73 9.12 -2.36
CA PHE A 237 -4.70 8.05 -1.38
C PHE A 237 -5.26 8.55 -0.04
N PHE A 238 -5.94 7.67 0.68
CA PHE A 238 -6.53 8.07 1.96
C PHE A 238 -6.42 6.95 2.99
N SER A 239 -5.89 7.31 4.14
CA SER A 239 -5.91 6.51 5.36
C SER A 239 -5.93 7.44 6.57
N THR A 240 -6.31 6.94 7.72
CA THR A 240 -6.49 7.74 8.93
C THR A 240 -5.83 7.08 10.14
N VAL A 241 -5.85 7.81 11.25
CA VAL A 241 -5.44 7.32 12.57
C VAL A 241 -6.65 7.30 13.48
N TYR A 242 -6.82 6.25 14.26
CA TYR A 242 -7.83 6.17 15.30
C TYR A 242 -7.24 5.67 16.62
N ASN A 243 -7.91 5.94 17.73
CA ASN A 243 -7.41 5.60 19.06
C ASN A 243 -8.18 4.41 19.62
N VAL A 244 -7.46 3.41 20.09
CA VAL A 244 -8.01 2.24 20.81
C VAL A 244 -7.32 2.18 22.16
N ASN A 245 -8.06 2.47 23.23
CA ASN A 245 -7.57 2.40 24.63
C ASN A 245 -6.26 3.18 24.88
N GLY A 246 -6.12 4.37 24.29
CA GLY A 246 -4.93 5.21 24.41
C GLY A 246 -3.85 4.93 23.37
N GLU A 247 -3.95 3.85 22.60
CA GLU A 247 -3.03 3.53 21.53
C GLU A 247 -3.55 4.06 20.18
N TYR A 248 -2.68 4.73 19.43
CA TYR A 248 -2.99 5.29 18.12
C TYR A 248 -2.63 4.30 17.00
N ILE A 249 -3.65 3.89 16.25
CA ILE A 249 -3.58 2.85 15.22
C ILE A 249 -3.73 3.47 13.85
N LEU A 250 -2.87 3.06 12.90
CA LEU A 250 -2.98 3.42 11.49
C LEU A 250 -4.01 2.51 10.80
N SER A 251 -5.02 3.10 10.15
CA SER A 251 -5.85 2.33 9.22
C SER A 251 -5.02 1.91 8.00
N ARG A 252 -5.27 0.69 7.50
CA ARG A 252 -4.59 0.11 6.33
C ARG A 252 -5.47 0.12 5.09
N GLY A 253 -4.87 -0.10 3.92
CA GLY A 253 -5.59 -0.31 2.66
C GLY A 253 -5.97 0.97 1.95
N GLU A 254 -5.14 2.00 2.02
CA GLU A 254 -5.26 3.23 1.24
C GLU A 254 -5.26 2.96 -0.27
N ASP A 255 -4.53 1.95 -0.68
CA ASP A 255 -4.48 1.40 -2.03
C ASP A 255 -5.82 0.76 -2.45
N THR A 256 -6.40 -0.09 -1.59
CA THR A 256 -7.74 -0.66 -1.81
C THR A 256 -8.81 0.42 -1.93
N LEU A 257 -8.76 1.46 -1.08
CA LEU A 257 -9.70 2.58 -1.13
C LEU A 257 -9.58 3.36 -2.44
N LEU A 258 -8.34 3.55 -2.94
CA LEU A 258 -8.08 4.16 -4.24
C LEU A 258 -8.72 3.32 -5.36
N GLY A 259 -8.50 2.00 -5.37
CA GLY A 259 -9.03 1.08 -6.38
C GLY A 259 -10.56 1.12 -6.44
N ILE A 260 -11.25 1.07 -5.30
CA ILE A 260 -12.71 1.15 -5.22
C ILE A 260 -13.22 2.48 -5.79
N LYS A 261 -12.52 3.58 -5.53
CA LYS A 261 -12.89 4.87 -6.08
C LYS A 261 -12.71 4.93 -7.60
N LEU A 262 -11.62 4.35 -8.11
CA LEU A 262 -11.36 4.27 -9.54
C LEU A 262 -12.40 3.42 -10.28
N ARG A 263 -12.86 2.30 -9.69
CA ARG A 263 -13.89 1.45 -10.28
C ARG A 263 -15.20 2.19 -10.59
N LYS A 264 -15.47 3.31 -9.92
CA LYS A 264 -16.63 4.17 -10.15
C LYS A 264 -16.38 5.23 -11.23
N SER A 265 -15.21 5.24 -11.85
CA SER A 265 -14.85 6.14 -12.95
C SER A 265 -14.79 5.39 -14.27
N GLU A 266 -14.72 6.12 -15.38
CA GLU A 266 -14.49 5.55 -16.73
C GLU A 266 -13.05 5.05 -16.92
N LYS A 267 -12.14 5.35 -15.99
CA LYS A 267 -10.74 4.97 -16.04
C LYS A 267 -10.50 3.67 -15.30
N LYS A 268 -9.54 2.88 -15.79
CA LYS A 268 -9.31 1.50 -15.37
C LYS A 268 -8.05 1.32 -14.56
N CYS A 269 -8.14 0.47 -13.56
CA CYS A 269 -7.01 -0.19 -12.94
C CYS A 269 -6.95 -1.64 -13.45
N ILE A 270 -5.78 -2.05 -13.93
CA ILE A 270 -5.55 -3.39 -14.49
C ILE A 270 -4.60 -4.18 -13.60
N ASP A 271 -5.01 -5.39 -13.23
CA ASP A 271 -4.12 -6.40 -12.69
C ASP A 271 -3.41 -7.10 -13.87
N ILE A 272 -2.09 -6.90 -13.95
CA ILE A 272 -1.28 -7.39 -15.07
C ILE A 272 -0.89 -8.87 -14.92
N ASP A 273 -0.41 -9.47 -15.99
CA ASP A 273 -0.14 -10.91 -16.13
C ASP A 273 1.16 -11.39 -15.48
N THR A 274 1.62 -10.70 -14.46
CA THR A 274 2.84 -11.06 -13.73
C THR A 274 2.63 -11.09 -12.23
N LYS A 275 3.63 -11.58 -11.51
CA LYS A 275 3.78 -11.45 -10.05
C LYS A 275 5.13 -10.86 -9.76
N ILE A 276 5.30 -10.31 -8.58
CA ILE A 276 6.57 -9.78 -8.09
C ILE A 276 6.92 -10.41 -6.74
N PHE A 277 8.20 -10.62 -6.46
CA PHE A 277 8.62 -11.19 -5.18
C PHE A 277 8.50 -10.18 -4.05
N HIS A 278 7.73 -10.54 -3.02
CA HIS A 278 7.60 -9.77 -1.79
C HIS A 278 8.21 -10.55 -0.62
N ASN A 279 9.33 -10.08 -0.12
CA ASN A 279 10.07 -10.72 0.97
C ASN A 279 9.63 -10.21 2.35
N THR A 280 8.34 -10.33 2.62
CA THR A 280 7.66 -9.75 3.80
C THR A 280 8.31 -10.05 5.14
N PHE A 281 8.93 -11.23 5.28
CA PHE A 281 9.53 -11.71 6.54
C PHE A 281 11.05 -11.85 6.47
N GLY A 282 11.70 -11.47 5.36
CA GLY A 282 13.15 -11.39 5.22
C GLY A 282 13.87 -12.71 4.93
N ASN A 283 13.27 -13.87 5.18
CA ASN A 283 13.94 -15.17 5.15
C ASN A 283 13.26 -16.22 4.26
N TYR A 284 12.62 -15.81 3.17
CA TYR A 284 12.04 -16.78 2.25
C TYR A 284 13.13 -17.77 1.74
N PRO A 285 12.89 -19.12 1.65
CA PRO A 285 11.61 -19.82 1.86
C PRO A 285 11.34 -20.32 3.30
N VAL A 286 12.09 -19.87 4.29
CA VAL A 286 11.86 -20.27 5.68
C VAL A 286 10.46 -19.83 6.13
N VAL A 287 9.65 -20.78 6.62
CA VAL A 287 8.30 -20.49 7.08
C VAL A 287 8.37 -19.66 8.37
N PRO A 288 7.79 -18.44 8.39
CA PRO A 288 7.81 -17.59 9.57
C PRO A 288 6.96 -18.19 10.69
N ASP A 289 7.54 -18.33 11.89
CA ASP A 289 6.85 -18.86 13.07
C ASP A 289 6.24 -17.73 13.90
N ILE A 290 4.98 -17.39 13.63
CA ILE A 290 4.26 -16.34 14.35
C ILE A 290 4.13 -16.60 15.86
N LYS A 291 4.20 -17.86 16.31
CA LYS A 291 4.09 -18.18 17.75
C LYS A 291 5.36 -17.79 18.51
N LYS A 292 6.52 -17.93 17.86
CA LYS A 292 7.83 -17.66 18.49
C LYS A 292 8.33 -16.25 18.22
N ASP A 293 8.08 -15.71 17.01
CA ASP A 293 8.57 -14.39 16.62
C ASP A 293 7.61 -13.28 17.07
N LYS A 294 8.05 -12.50 18.05
CA LYS A 294 7.29 -11.36 18.57
C LYS A 294 7.04 -10.30 17.51
N SER A 295 8.00 -10.06 16.61
CA SER A 295 7.87 -9.02 15.57
C SER A 295 6.78 -9.36 14.55
N ILE A 296 6.71 -10.64 14.15
CA ILE A 296 5.67 -11.16 13.27
C ILE A 296 4.29 -11.11 13.95
N LYS A 297 4.23 -11.49 15.24
CA LYS A 297 3.01 -11.41 16.04
C LYS A 297 2.51 -9.96 16.16
N ASP A 298 3.39 -9.03 16.48
CA ASP A 298 3.07 -7.60 16.59
C ASP A 298 2.60 -7.07 15.22
N ARG A 299 3.28 -7.40 14.13
CA ARG A 299 2.87 -7.03 12.77
C ARG A 299 1.45 -7.52 12.45
N PHE A 300 1.13 -8.76 12.80
CA PHE A 300 -0.21 -9.32 12.57
C PHE A 300 -1.28 -8.62 13.43
N TYR A 301 -0.99 -8.38 14.72
CA TYR A 301 -1.86 -7.65 15.63
C TYR A 301 -2.23 -6.26 15.07
N TYR A 302 -1.22 -5.45 14.72
CA TYR A 302 -1.46 -4.13 14.14
C TYR A 302 -2.09 -4.17 12.74
N THR A 303 -1.89 -5.25 12.02
CA THR A 303 -2.56 -5.47 10.73
C THR A 303 -4.07 -5.69 10.94
N CYS A 304 -4.47 -6.52 11.91
CA CYS A 304 -5.87 -6.72 12.25
C CYS A 304 -6.55 -5.40 12.67
N LEU A 305 -5.93 -4.65 13.57
CA LEU A 305 -6.43 -3.33 13.99
C LEU A 305 -6.51 -2.36 12.80
N GLY A 306 -5.50 -2.34 11.93
CA GLY A 306 -5.48 -1.47 10.76
C GLY A 306 -6.61 -1.76 9.77
N TRP A 307 -6.97 -3.03 9.56
CA TRP A 307 -8.11 -3.40 8.73
C TRP A 307 -9.44 -3.06 9.38
N ILE A 308 -9.59 -3.29 10.69
CA ILE A 308 -10.77 -2.87 11.44
C ILE A 308 -10.98 -1.36 11.30
N GLY A 309 -9.95 -0.56 11.48
CA GLY A 309 -10.03 0.90 11.36
C GLY A 309 -10.42 1.40 9.96
N ARG A 310 -10.13 0.62 8.91
CA ARG A 310 -10.52 0.93 7.52
C ARG A 310 -11.98 0.58 7.22
N ASN A 311 -12.47 -0.53 7.76
CA ASN A 311 -13.68 -1.21 7.29
C ASN A 311 -14.95 -0.35 7.26
N PRO A 312 -15.28 0.49 8.27
CA PRO A 312 -16.46 1.34 8.17
C PRO A 312 -16.42 2.30 6.98
N PHE A 313 -15.26 2.92 6.74
CA PHE A 313 -15.07 3.83 5.61
C PHE A 313 -15.08 3.10 4.27
N LEU A 314 -14.50 1.89 4.20
CA LEU A 314 -14.55 1.01 3.04
C LEU A 314 -16.01 0.70 2.64
N ASN A 315 -16.84 0.32 3.60
CA ASN A 315 -18.24 -0.02 3.39
C ASN A 315 -19.05 1.20 2.92
N TRP A 316 -18.83 2.35 3.56
CA TRP A 316 -19.43 3.61 3.13
C TRP A 316 -19.02 3.99 1.70
N LEU A 317 -17.73 3.85 1.37
CA LEU A 317 -17.23 4.19 0.04
C LEU A 317 -17.81 3.28 -1.06
N LYS A 318 -18.08 2.01 -0.73
CA LYS A 318 -18.77 1.06 -1.62
C LYS A 318 -20.26 1.39 -1.76
N GLY A 319 -20.86 2.11 -0.83
CA GLY A 319 -22.30 2.37 -0.76
C GLY A 319 -23.06 1.18 -0.17
N GLU A 320 -22.42 0.39 0.68
CA GLU A 320 -23.01 -0.77 1.35
C GLU A 320 -23.80 -0.35 2.59
N ASP A 321 -24.72 -1.22 3.06
CA ASP A 321 -25.44 -1.03 4.34
C ASP A 321 -24.46 -1.23 5.50
N VAL A 322 -23.95 -0.11 6.01
CA VAL A 322 -22.90 -0.06 7.02
C VAL A 322 -23.32 -0.75 8.32
N GLU A 323 -24.58 -0.58 8.76
CA GLU A 323 -25.08 -1.19 10.01
C GLU A 323 -25.26 -2.70 9.89
N LYS A 324 -25.78 -3.18 8.77
CA LYS A 324 -25.92 -4.61 8.50
C LYS A 324 -24.57 -5.30 8.50
N ILE A 325 -23.57 -4.68 7.86
CA ILE A 325 -22.21 -5.22 7.81
C ILE A 325 -21.56 -5.19 9.19
N LYS A 326 -21.71 -4.11 9.95
CA LYS A 326 -21.21 -4.00 11.32
C LYS A 326 -21.68 -5.18 12.19
N ASN A 327 -22.96 -5.51 12.15
CA ASN A 327 -23.52 -6.62 12.92
C ASN A 327 -22.91 -7.97 12.53
N ARG A 328 -22.72 -8.21 11.23
CA ARG A 328 -22.04 -9.42 10.73
C ARG A 328 -20.59 -9.47 11.21
N GLN A 329 -19.85 -8.39 11.08
CA GLN A 329 -18.47 -8.30 11.54
C GLN A 329 -18.33 -8.54 13.03
N LYS A 330 -19.19 -7.88 13.84
CA LYS A 330 -19.18 -7.99 15.29
C LYS A 330 -19.29 -9.45 15.76
N LYS A 331 -20.25 -10.19 15.21
CA LYS A 331 -20.43 -11.62 15.54
C LYS A 331 -19.16 -12.42 15.25
N ASN A 332 -18.56 -12.22 14.08
CA ASN A 332 -17.39 -12.98 13.65
C ASN A 332 -16.11 -12.56 14.38
N ILE A 333 -15.91 -11.24 14.62
CA ILE A 333 -14.70 -10.76 15.31
C ILE A 333 -14.66 -11.19 16.77
N ILE A 334 -15.81 -11.33 17.46
CA ILE A 334 -15.87 -11.85 18.82
C ILE A 334 -15.38 -13.29 18.89
N ILE A 335 -15.76 -14.13 17.93
CA ILE A 335 -15.31 -15.54 17.86
C ILE A 335 -13.82 -15.55 17.48
N GLY A 336 -13.47 -14.86 16.40
CA GLY A 336 -12.11 -14.84 15.86
C GLY A 336 -11.07 -14.26 16.81
N SER A 337 -11.42 -13.21 17.56
CA SER A 337 -10.50 -12.58 18.55
C SER A 337 -10.13 -13.54 19.67
N LYS A 338 -11.09 -14.27 20.22
CA LYS A 338 -10.86 -15.30 21.24
C LYS A 338 -9.99 -16.45 20.70
N ALA A 339 -10.31 -16.90 19.48
CA ALA A 339 -9.58 -17.98 18.84
C ALA A 339 -8.10 -17.62 18.58
N VAL A 340 -7.83 -16.43 18.02
CA VAL A 340 -6.46 -16.00 17.75
C VAL A 340 -5.69 -15.68 19.03
N ALA A 341 -6.34 -15.09 20.04
CA ALA A 341 -5.72 -14.83 21.35
C ALA A 341 -5.24 -16.13 21.99
N SER A 342 -6.09 -17.17 21.99
CA SER A 342 -5.71 -18.50 22.47
C SER A 342 -4.61 -19.15 21.64
N TYR A 343 -4.71 -19.09 20.31
CA TYR A 343 -3.74 -19.73 19.40
C TYR A 343 -2.33 -19.15 19.53
N LEU A 344 -2.23 -17.82 19.68
CA LEU A 344 -0.96 -17.08 19.78
C LEU A 344 -0.49 -16.87 21.23
N ASN A 345 -1.31 -17.27 22.22
CA ASN A 345 -1.12 -16.94 23.63
C ASN A 345 -0.86 -15.42 23.82
N ASP A 346 -1.78 -14.59 23.30
CA ASP A 346 -1.66 -13.13 23.27
C ASP A 346 -3.02 -12.46 23.48
N GLU A 347 -3.30 -12.05 24.70
CA GLU A 347 -4.58 -11.44 25.09
C GLU A 347 -4.86 -10.09 24.42
N ARG A 348 -3.86 -9.43 23.83
CA ARG A 348 -4.07 -8.17 23.10
C ARG A 348 -5.12 -8.30 22.01
N PHE A 349 -5.24 -9.48 21.39
CA PHE A 349 -6.24 -9.72 20.36
C PHE A 349 -7.68 -9.65 20.87
N LEU A 350 -7.93 -9.73 22.16
CA LEU A 350 -9.27 -9.58 22.74
C LEU A 350 -9.84 -8.16 22.61
N VAL A 351 -9.01 -7.17 22.27
CA VAL A 351 -9.43 -5.77 22.01
C VAL A 351 -10.13 -5.59 20.65
N LEU A 352 -10.01 -6.55 19.73
CA LEU A 352 -10.52 -6.39 18.35
C LEU A 352 -12.03 -6.06 18.27
N PRO A 353 -12.93 -6.66 19.10
CA PRO A 353 -14.35 -6.28 19.10
C PRO A 353 -14.57 -4.82 19.52
N GLU A 354 -13.83 -4.32 20.51
CA GLU A 354 -13.90 -2.93 20.94
C GLU A 354 -13.34 -1.98 19.88
N ALA A 355 -12.21 -2.33 19.27
CA ALA A 355 -11.64 -1.58 18.16
C ALA A 355 -12.63 -1.43 16.98
N LEU A 356 -13.44 -2.47 16.74
CA LEU A 356 -14.50 -2.43 15.73
C LEU A 356 -15.56 -1.38 16.09
N GLU A 357 -16.08 -1.38 17.31
CA GLU A 357 -17.08 -0.38 17.76
C GLU A 357 -16.52 1.05 17.67
N ILE A 358 -15.28 1.27 18.10
CA ILE A 358 -14.59 2.56 18.03
C ILE A 358 -14.45 3.00 16.58
N SER A 359 -14.10 2.09 15.66
CA SER A 359 -13.91 2.42 14.25
C SER A 359 -15.22 2.89 13.59
N TYR A 360 -16.34 2.25 13.90
CA TYR A 360 -17.66 2.66 13.43
C TYR A 360 -18.12 3.99 14.04
N HIS A 361 -17.84 4.21 15.33
CA HIS A 361 -18.12 5.49 15.99
C HIS A 361 -17.37 6.67 15.33
N ASN A 362 -16.18 6.43 14.80
CA ASN A 362 -15.35 7.43 14.12
C ASN A 362 -15.75 7.69 12.65
N LEU A 363 -16.69 6.96 12.08
CA LEU A 363 -16.98 6.99 10.64
C LEU A 363 -17.26 8.38 10.09
N GLU A 364 -18.13 9.17 10.75
CA GLU A 364 -18.48 10.52 10.30
C GLU A 364 -17.25 11.46 10.26
N ARG A 365 -16.38 11.37 11.26
CA ARG A 365 -15.12 12.11 11.29
C ARG A 365 -14.24 11.73 10.09
N VAL A 366 -14.09 10.43 9.82
CA VAL A 366 -13.28 9.91 8.72
C VAL A 366 -13.82 10.35 7.37
N ILE A 367 -15.15 10.33 7.18
CA ILE A 367 -15.81 10.84 5.98
C ILE A 367 -15.51 12.33 5.78
N SER A 368 -15.60 13.13 6.85
CA SER A 368 -15.29 14.56 6.80
C SER A 368 -13.84 14.83 6.42
N GLU A 369 -12.90 14.11 7.02
CA GLU A 369 -11.46 14.19 6.67
C GLU A 369 -11.21 13.84 5.19
N TYR A 370 -11.82 12.75 4.70
CA TYR A 370 -11.73 12.35 3.30
C TYR A 370 -12.27 13.43 2.34
N LYS A 371 -13.46 13.99 2.62
CA LYS A 371 -14.06 15.06 1.80
C LYS A 371 -13.15 16.30 1.75
N ASN A 372 -12.50 16.64 2.87
CA ASN A 372 -11.55 17.76 2.92
C ASN A 372 -10.28 17.47 2.11
N THR A 373 -9.74 16.26 2.23
CA THR A 373 -8.58 15.81 1.44
C THR A 373 -8.89 15.82 -0.06
N MET A 374 -10.06 15.30 -0.46
CA MET A 374 -10.52 15.35 -1.85
C MET A 374 -10.63 16.77 -2.39
N ARG A 375 -11.19 17.71 -1.60
CA ARG A 375 -11.31 19.11 -2.01
C ARG A 375 -9.93 19.75 -2.20
N ALA A 376 -9.02 19.56 -1.25
CA ALA A 376 -7.66 20.08 -1.34
C ALA A 376 -6.91 19.50 -2.55
N TRP A 377 -7.06 18.20 -2.79
CA TRP A 377 -6.49 17.50 -3.94
C TRP A 377 -7.02 18.04 -5.27
N ASN A 378 -8.32 18.17 -5.43
CA ASN A 378 -8.93 18.71 -6.65
C ASN A 378 -8.48 20.15 -6.92
N ASN A 379 -8.35 20.98 -5.87
CA ASN A 379 -7.79 22.32 -6.00
C ASN A 379 -6.33 22.32 -6.45
N PHE A 380 -5.52 21.38 -5.96
CA PHE A 380 -4.14 21.18 -6.39
C PHE A 380 -4.08 20.79 -7.87
N ILE A 381 -4.84 19.75 -8.27
CA ILE A 381 -4.88 19.30 -9.66
C ILE A 381 -5.31 20.44 -10.62
N ALA A 382 -6.31 21.24 -10.23
CA ALA A 382 -6.75 22.38 -11.04
C ALA A 382 -5.66 23.48 -11.23
N LYS A 383 -4.61 23.47 -10.42
CA LYS A 383 -3.47 24.38 -10.55
C LYS A 383 -2.33 23.84 -11.41
N LEU A 384 -2.25 22.53 -11.60
CA LEU A 384 -1.25 21.92 -12.49
C LEU A 384 -1.52 22.20 -13.97
N ASP A 385 -2.76 22.52 -14.33
CA ASP A 385 -3.18 22.79 -15.73
C ASP A 385 -2.96 24.25 -16.16
N LYS A 386 -2.49 25.10 -15.27
CA LYS A 386 -2.27 26.53 -15.53
C LYS A 386 -0.77 26.84 -15.67
#